data_d394bd581e6761102db6483650f5af64
#
_entry.id   d394bd581e6761102db6483650f5af64
#
_cell.length_a   1.000
_cell.length_b   1.000
_cell.length_c   1.000
_cell.angle_alpha   90.00
_cell.angle_beta   90.00
_cell.angle_gamma   90.00
#
_symmetry.space_group_name_H-M   'P 1'
#
loop_
_entity.id
_entity.type
_entity.pdbx_description
1 polymer ?
#
loop_
_entity_poly.entity_id
_entity_poly.type
_entity_poly.pdbx_seq_one_letter_code
_entity_poly.pdbx_strand_id
1 'polypeptide(L)'
;MHSLRPRGIIINNKTDFAMPINFGLHPYFNISDFKNLEFFDNPINCQNQEKNVISNTLDELNKINLGVDLLMYTSGRSSFRDKIFKREVTLIHPYPFDLGVIWSDPPRRMICLEPWTSPRNSLVDGFRNIMIPSNDIKRLNTSIQIKSLK
;
A
#
# COMPACT_ATOMS: atom_id res chain seq x y z
N MET A 1 -13.59 8.33 -16.31
CA MET A 1 -12.36 8.18 -15.49
C MET A 1 -12.44 9.22 -14.38
N HIS A 2 -12.68 8.84 -13.15
CA HIS A 2 -12.61 9.76 -12.03
C HIS A 2 -11.23 9.60 -11.38
N SER A 3 -10.37 10.59 -11.59
CA SER A 3 -9.11 10.72 -10.87
C SER A 3 -9.38 11.51 -9.59
N LEU A 4 -9.23 10.90 -8.44
CA LEU A 4 -9.11 11.66 -7.20
C LEU A 4 -7.78 12.43 -7.24
N ARG A 5 -7.81 13.72 -6.88
CA ARG A 5 -6.62 14.60 -6.92
C ARG A 5 -5.48 13.97 -6.11
N PRO A 6 -4.22 14.13 -6.55
CA PRO A 6 -3.07 13.74 -5.77
C PRO A 6 -3.17 14.31 -4.36
N ARG A 7 -2.98 13.48 -3.35
CA ARG A 7 -2.86 13.93 -1.96
C ARG A 7 -1.40 14.15 -1.65
N GLY A 8 -1.01 15.42 -1.50
CA GLY A 8 0.29 15.80 -1.00
C GLY A 8 0.30 15.71 0.53
N ILE A 9 1.31 15.02 1.07
CA ILE A 9 1.60 14.95 2.51
C ILE A 9 2.82 15.83 2.73
N ILE A 10 2.74 16.73 3.70
CA ILE A 10 3.83 17.64 4.06
C ILE A 10 4.21 17.34 5.51
N ILE A 11 5.46 16.96 5.72
CA ILE A 11 6.02 16.70 7.05
C ILE A 11 7.11 17.76 7.29
N ASN A 12 6.95 18.52 8.35
CA ASN A 12 7.85 19.62 8.70
C ASN A 12 8.61 19.26 9.98
N ASN A 13 9.92 19.12 9.87
CA ASN A 13 10.81 18.99 11.03
C ASN A 13 11.14 20.39 11.58
N LYS A 14 10.61 20.71 12.75
CA LYS A 14 10.85 21.99 13.45
C LYS A 14 11.90 21.88 14.55
N THR A 15 12.66 20.80 14.58
CA THR A 15 13.70 20.58 15.58
C THR A 15 15.08 20.98 15.06
N ASP A 16 16.04 21.13 15.97
CA ASP A 16 17.41 21.50 15.64
C ASP A 16 18.29 20.31 15.20
N PHE A 17 17.69 19.13 15.06
CA PHE A 17 18.37 17.90 14.63
C PHE A 17 17.59 17.17 13.54
N ALA A 18 18.25 16.29 12.81
CA ALA A 18 17.61 15.46 11.79
C ALA A 18 16.63 14.47 12.43
N MET A 19 15.43 14.35 11.87
CA MET A 19 14.36 13.50 12.40
C MET A 19 14.12 12.29 11.49
N PRO A 20 14.23 11.04 11.99
CA PRO A 20 13.81 9.87 11.26
C PRO A 20 12.29 9.77 11.25
N ILE A 21 11.72 9.42 10.11
CA ILE A 21 10.30 9.14 9.95
C ILE A 21 10.07 7.89 9.13
N ASN A 22 8.95 7.24 9.40
CA ASN A 22 8.30 6.28 8.52
C ASN A 22 6.88 6.74 8.28
N PHE A 23 6.35 6.44 7.11
CA PHE A 23 5.00 6.86 6.77
C PHE A 23 4.30 5.77 5.95
N GLY A 24 3.02 5.55 6.24
CA GLY A 24 2.14 4.67 5.50
C GLY A 24 0.71 5.22 5.49
N LEU A 25 -0.04 4.86 4.47
CA LEU A 25 -1.48 5.08 4.42
C LEU A 25 -2.19 3.74 4.47
N HIS A 26 -3.44 3.75 4.97
CA HIS A 26 -4.24 2.53 5.13
C HIS A 26 -5.65 2.72 4.54
N PRO A 27 -5.76 2.98 3.23
CA PRO A 27 -7.05 3.15 2.59
C PRO A 27 -7.81 1.83 2.47
N TYR A 28 -9.09 1.87 2.82
CA TYR A 28 -10.03 0.76 2.71
C TYR A 28 -10.85 0.88 1.45
N PHE A 29 -11.02 -0.22 0.74
CA PHE A 29 -11.87 -0.31 -0.44
C PHE A 29 -12.96 -1.36 -0.20
N ASN A 30 -14.21 -0.93 -0.22
CA ASN A 30 -15.33 -1.86 -0.21
C ASN A 30 -15.29 -2.72 -1.48
N ILE A 31 -15.63 -3.99 -1.38
CA ILE A 31 -15.61 -4.96 -2.47
C ILE A 31 -16.94 -5.71 -2.57
N SER A 32 -17.24 -6.22 -3.76
CA SER A 32 -18.42 -7.07 -3.97
C SER A 32 -18.29 -8.41 -3.26
N ASP A 33 -17.17 -9.09 -3.48
CA ASP A 33 -16.79 -10.36 -2.86
C ASP A 33 -15.31 -10.63 -3.19
N PHE A 34 -14.59 -11.33 -2.32
CA PHE A 34 -13.19 -11.67 -2.53
C PHE A 34 -12.94 -12.47 -3.83
N LYS A 35 -13.83 -13.40 -4.17
CA LYS A 35 -13.73 -14.25 -5.39
C LYS A 35 -13.84 -13.48 -6.70
N ASN A 36 -14.33 -12.25 -6.67
CA ASN A 36 -14.53 -11.42 -7.85
C ASN A 36 -13.38 -10.43 -8.07
N LEU A 37 -12.33 -10.50 -7.27
CA LEU A 37 -11.17 -9.64 -7.36
C LEU A 37 -10.10 -10.21 -8.30
N GLU A 38 -9.48 -9.33 -9.04
CA GLU A 38 -8.25 -9.58 -9.78
C GLU A 38 -7.22 -8.53 -9.36
N PHE A 39 -6.01 -8.96 -9.03
CA PHE A 39 -4.92 -8.08 -8.63
C PHE A 39 -3.89 -7.95 -9.75
N PHE A 40 -3.35 -6.76 -9.91
CA PHE A 40 -2.37 -6.42 -10.95
C PHE A 40 -1.17 -5.71 -10.34
N ASP A 41 -0.09 -5.62 -11.13
CA ASP A 41 1.12 -4.89 -10.76
C ASP A 41 1.85 -5.48 -9.53
N ASN A 42 1.60 -6.75 -9.20
CA ASN A 42 2.23 -7.40 -8.06
C ASN A 42 3.54 -8.09 -8.46
N PRO A 43 4.56 -8.07 -7.59
CA PRO A 43 5.78 -8.86 -7.77
C PRO A 43 5.48 -10.35 -7.58
N ILE A 44 6.41 -11.20 -8.03
CA ILE A 44 6.31 -12.67 -7.91
C ILE A 44 6.26 -13.10 -6.44
N ASN A 45 7.03 -12.43 -5.59
CA ASN A 45 7.14 -12.77 -4.16
C ASN A 45 6.66 -11.63 -3.27
N CYS A 46 6.06 -11.99 -2.15
CA CYS A 46 5.68 -11.11 -1.05
C CYS A 46 6.16 -11.67 0.28
N GLN A 47 6.21 -10.83 1.29
CA GLN A 47 6.34 -11.26 2.68
C GLN A 47 4.94 -11.39 3.28
N ASN A 48 4.57 -12.60 3.69
CA ASN A 48 3.42 -12.81 4.56
C ASN A 48 3.81 -12.32 5.96
N GLN A 49 3.24 -11.21 6.41
CA GLN A 49 3.65 -10.55 7.65
C GLN A 49 3.16 -11.27 8.91
N GLU A 50 2.06 -12.04 8.82
CA GLU A 50 1.56 -12.84 9.94
C GLU A 50 2.46 -14.03 10.25
N LYS A 51 2.94 -14.70 9.19
CA LYS A 51 3.80 -15.89 9.29
C LYS A 51 5.29 -15.53 9.29
N ASN A 52 5.62 -14.29 8.94
CA ASN A 52 6.99 -13.81 8.75
C ASN A 52 7.81 -14.65 7.78
N VAL A 53 7.22 -15.01 6.64
CA VAL A 53 7.86 -15.80 5.58
C VAL A 53 7.72 -15.15 4.22
N ILE A 54 8.68 -15.41 3.33
CA ILE A 54 8.56 -15.04 1.92
C ILE A 54 7.78 -16.14 1.20
N SER A 55 6.76 -15.75 0.45
CA SER A 55 5.85 -16.62 -0.26
C SER A 55 5.62 -16.14 -1.69
N ASN A 56 5.09 -17.01 -2.55
CA ASN A 56 4.60 -16.59 -3.85
C ASN A 56 3.35 -15.71 -3.68
N THR A 57 3.33 -14.55 -4.32
CA THR A 57 2.25 -13.57 -4.16
C THR A 57 0.91 -14.11 -4.62
N LEU A 58 0.86 -14.82 -5.75
CA LEU A 58 -0.40 -15.38 -6.27
C LEU A 58 -0.98 -16.43 -5.32
N ASP A 59 -0.14 -17.30 -4.76
CA ASP A 59 -0.57 -18.31 -3.81
C ASP A 59 -1.16 -17.72 -2.52
N GLU A 60 -0.60 -16.59 -2.05
CA GLU A 60 -1.15 -15.87 -0.91
C GLU A 60 -2.43 -15.12 -1.28
N LEU A 61 -2.51 -14.48 -2.43
CA LEU A 61 -3.72 -13.78 -2.90
C LEU A 61 -4.89 -14.74 -3.14
N ASN A 62 -4.65 -16.00 -3.48
CA ASN A 62 -5.69 -17.02 -3.56
C ASN A 62 -6.34 -17.34 -2.20
N LYS A 63 -5.73 -16.92 -1.09
CA LYS A 63 -6.23 -17.06 0.28
C LYS A 63 -6.87 -15.77 0.82
N ILE A 64 -7.07 -14.76 -0.01
CA ILE A 64 -7.54 -13.43 0.43
C ILE A 64 -8.88 -13.45 1.17
N ASN A 65 -9.71 -14.45 0.89
CA ASN A 65 -10.98 -14.70 1.59
C ASN A 65 -10.81 -15.32 2.98
N LEU A 66 -9.60 -15.72 3.36
CA LEU A 66 -9.26 -16.24 4.69
C LEU A 66 -8.59 -15.19 5.58
N GLY A 67 -8.23 -14.05 5.00
CA GLY A 67 -7.40 -13.01 5.62
C GLY A 67 -5.95 -13.11 5.18
N VAL A 68 -5.39 -11.96 4.77
CA VAL A 68 -3.97 -11.86 4.39
C VAL A 68 -3.39 -10.54 4.86
N ASP A 69 -2.08 -10.54 5.10
CA ASP A 69 -1.26 -9.36 5.38
C ASP A 69 0.06 -9.49 4.62
N LEU A 70 0.10 -8.94 3.40
CA LEU A 70 1.15 -9.17 2.42
C LEU A 70 1.92 -7.90 2.14
N LEU A 71 3.18 -7.85 2.52
CA LEU A 71 4.11 -6.76 2.20
C LEU A 71 4.92 -7.14 0.95
N MET A 72 5.07 -6.20 0.03
CA MET A 72 5.80 -6.40 -1.22
C MET A 72 6.49 -5.14 -1.71
N TYR A 73 7.61 -5.30 -2.43
CA TYR A 73 8.23 -4.22 -3.18
C TYR A 73 7.49 -4.02 -4.49
N THR A 74 7.01 -2.81 -4.73
CA THR A 74 6.22 -2.46 -5.90
C THR A 74 6.97 -1.50 -6.80
N SER A 75 6.48 -1.33 -8.02
CA SER A 75 6.94 -0.28 -8.95
C SER A 75 6.31 1.10 -8.66
N GLY A 76 5.80 1.33 -7.44
CA GLY A 76 5.05 2.54 -7.08
C GLY A 76 3.58 2.50 -7.51
N ARG A 77 3.05 1.29 -7.69
CA ARG A 77 1.69 1.07 -8.16
C ARG A 77 1.14 -0.23 -7.56
N SER A 78 -0.13 -0.20 -7.18
CA SER A 78 -0.91 -1.37 -6.74
C SER A 78 -2.32 -1.25 -7.29
N SER A 79 -2.87 -2.33 -7.85
CA SER A 79 -4.16 -2.27 -8.53
C SER A 79 -4.99 -3.52 -8.29
N PHE A 80 -6.30 -3.34 -8.21
CA PHE A 80 -7.25 -4.43 -8.28
C PHE A 80 -8.46 -4.08 -9.13
N ARG A 81 -9.12 -5.10 -9.68
CA ARG A 81 -10.39 -5.02 -10.36
C ARG A 81 -11.45 -5.79 -9.60
N ASP A 82 -12.61 -5.18 -9.40
CA ASP A 82 -13.81 -5.84 -8.91
C ASP A 82 -14.75 -6.07 -10.10
N LYS A 83 -14.95 -7.31 -10.48
CA LYS A 83 -15.72 -7.69 -11.68
C LYS A 83 -17.22 -7.37 -11.54
N ILE A 84 -17.77 -7.51 -10.35
CA ILE A 84 -19.20 -7.27 -10.09
C ILE A 84 -19.48 -5.78 -9.96
N PHE A 85 -18.67 -5.05 -9.21
CA PHE A 85 -18.80 -3.58 -9.14
C PHE A 85 -18.31 -2.87 -10.41
N LYS A 86 -17.81 -3.65 -11.40
CA LYS A 86 -17.32 -3.15 -12.69
C LYS A 86 -16.38 -1.96 -12.54
N ARG A 87 -15.41 -2.07 -11.68
CA ARG A 87 -14.43 -1.01 -11.44
C ARG A 87 -13.02 -1.57 -11.28
N GLU A 88 -12.06 -0.76 -11.68
CA GLU A 88 -10.66 -0.95 -11.41
C GLU A 88 -10.19 0.20 -10.50
N VAL A 89 -9.52 -0.15 -9.43
CA VAL A 89 -8.91 0.79 -8.48
C VAL A 89 -7.41 0.67 -8.62
N THR A 90 -6.76 1.79 -8.82
CA THR A 90 -5.30 1.90 -8.87
C THR A 90 -4.83 2.90 -7.84
N LEU A 91 -3.95 2.47 -6.96
CA LEU A 91 -3.18 3.32 -6.07
C LEU A 91 -1.82 3.60 -6.73
N ILE A 92 -1.51 4.88 -6.95
CA ILE A 92 -0.22 5.35 -7.46
C ILE A 92 0.53 5.93 -6.27
N HIS A 93 1.70 5.36 -6.00
CA HIS A 93 2.50 5.67 -4.82
C HIS A 93 4.00 5.65 -5.15
N PRO A 94 4.49 6.68 -5.84
CA PRO A 94 5.89 6.75 -6.26
C PRO A 94 6.82 6.79 -5.05
N TYR A 95 8.10 6.49 -5.29
CA TYR A 95 9.14 6.58 -4.26
C TYR A 95 8.98 7.86 -3.40
N PRO A 96 9.08 7.76 -2.08
CA PRO A 96 9.57 6.63 -1.29
C PRO A 96 8.50 5.61 -0.86
N PHE A 97 7.31 5.61 -1.43
CA PHE A 97 6.27 4.63 -1.20
C PHE A 97 6.44 3.41 -2.12
N ASP A 98 7.61 2.83 -2.18
CA ASP A 98 7.89 1.66 -3.02
C ASP A 98 7.58 0.31 -2.34
N LEU A 99 7.01 0.35 -1.14
CA LEU A 99 6.39 -0.79 -0.49
C LEU A 99 4.87 -0.69 -0.61
N GLY A 100 4.25 -1.82 -0.94
CA GLY A 100 2.81 -1.97 -0.95
C GLY A 100 2.37 -3.07 0.00
N VAL A 101 1.27 -2.84 0.73
CA VAL A 101 0.63 -3.89 1.51
C VAL A 101 -0.74 -4.17 0.94
N ILE A 102 -1.06 -5.46 0.78
CA ILE A 102 -2.42 -5.94 0.54
C ILE A 102 -2.89 -6.61 1.81
N TRP A 103 -3.97 -6.09 2.39
CA TRP A 103 -4.55 -6.61 3.61
C TRP A 103 -6.03 -6.89 3.45
N SER A 104 -6.50 -7.98 4.05
CA SER A 104 -7.91 -8.33 4.13
C SER A 104 -8.25 -8.93 5.49
N ASP A 105 -9.49 -8.70 5.94
CA ASP A 105 -9.98 -9.16 7.25
C ASP A 105 -11.43 -9.66 7.15
N PRO A 106 -11.66 -10.86 6.60
CA PRO A 106 -12.97 -11.49 6.54
C PRO A 106 -13.60 -11.64 7.94
N PRO A 107 -14.95 -11.54 8.06
CA PRO A 107 -15.94 -11.51 6.98
C PRO A 107 -16.19 -10.13 6.37
N ARG A 108 -15.45 -9.09 6.75
CA ARG A 108 -15.62 -7.76 6.19
C ARG A 108 -15.30 -7.76 4.70
N ARG A 109 -16.25 -7.29 3.88
CA ARG A 109 -16.08 -7.20 2.42
C ARG A 109 -15.28 -5.96 2.04
N MET A 110 -14.02 -5.97 2.41
CA MET A 110 -13.10 -4.88 2.10
C MET A 110 -11.68 -5.42 1.93
N ILE A 111 -10.87 -4.67 1.18
CA ILE A 111 -9.44 -4.84 1.11
C ILE A 111 -8.74 -3.51 1.32
N CYS A 112 -7.49 -3.57 1.74
CA CYS A 112 -6.60 -2.42 1.77
C CYS A 112 -5.52 -2.57 0.71
N LEU A 113 -5.18 -1.46 0.05
CA LEU A 113 -3.94 -1.28 -0.70
C LEU A 113 -3.18 -0.17 0.01
N GLU A 114 -2.09 -0.50 0.66
CA GLU A 114 -1.40 0.42 1.57
C GLU A 114 -0.03 0.78 1.01
N PRO A 115 0.22 2.05 0.70
CA PRO A 115 1.56 2.50 0.34
C PRO A 115 2.37 2.76 1.61
N TRP A 116 3.51 2.10 1.75
CA TRP A 116 4.42 2.27 2.87
C TRP A 116 5.80 2.74 2.39
N THR A 117 6.46 3.57 3.20
CA THR A 117 7.84 4.00 2.94
C THR A 117 8.86 3.03 3.51
N SER A 118 8.46 2.26 4.53
CA SER A 118 9.37 1.39 5.29
C SER A 118 8.59 0.20 5.86
N PRO A 119 9.21 -0.95 6.08
CA PRO A 119 8.57 -2.09 6.75
C PRO A 119 8.38 -1.81 8.26
N ARG A 120 7.73 -2.75 8.94
CA ARG A 120 7.57 -2.71 10.41
C ARG A 120 8.93 -2.66 11.10
N ASN A 121 8.98 -2.05 12.29
CA ASN A 121 10.16 -1.87 13.14
C ASN A 121 11.26 -0.95 12.61
N SER A 122 11.12 -0.37 11.43
CA SER A 122 12.15 0.46 10.81
C SER A 122 12.61 1.65 11.65
N LEU A 123 11.78 2.21 12.51
CA LEU A 123 12.23 3.26 13.47
C LEU A 123 13.16 2.71 14.54
N VAL A 124 13.14 1.39 14.81
CA VAL A 124 14.00 0.74 15.81
C VAL A 124 15.32 0.33 15.19
N ASP A 125 15.30 -0.30 14.02
CA ASP A 125 16.49 -0.84 13.36
C ASP A 125 17.16 0.14 12.37
N GLY A 126 16.49 1.27 12.09
CA GLY A 126 16.98 2.28 11.14
C GLY A 126 16.78 1.92 9.66
N PHE A 127 16.28 0.73 9.35
CA PHE A 127 16.15 0.28 7.97
C PHE A 127 15.10 1.09 7.20
N ARG A 128 15.53 1.76 6.10
CA ARG A 128 14.70 2.57 5.22
C ARG A 128 14.03 3.79 5.88
N ASN A 129 14.55 4.29 6.98
CA ASN A 129 14.04 5.53 7.55
C ASN A 129 14.28 6.70 6.58
N ILE A 130 13.27 7.56 6.45
CA ILE A 130 13.43 8.85 5.78
C ILE A 130 13.95 9.84 6.81
N MET A 131 15.15 10.38 6.58
CA MET A 131 15.71 11.43 7.41
C MET A 131 15.25 12.80 6.92
N ILE A 132 14.62 13.58 7.77
CA ILE A 132 14.29 14.98 7.49
C ILE A 132 15.30 15.85 8.22
N PRO A 133 16.12 16.66 7.50
CA PRO A 133 17.09 17.54 8.13
C PRO A 133 16.43 18.52 9.13
N SER A 134 17.26 19.11 10.03
CA SER A 134 16.83 20.17 10.93
C SER A 134 16.13 21.29 10.15
N ASN A 135 14.98 21.73 10.65
CA ASN A 135 14.20 22.84 10.09
C ASN A 135 13.85 22.69 8.58
N ASP A 136 13.73 21.46 8.09
CA ASP A 136 13.40 21.16 6.68
C ASP A 136 12.04 20.47 6.55
N ILE A 137 11.58 20.36 5.30
CA ILE A 137 10.26 19.81 4.91
C ILE A 137 10.42 18.65 3.97
N LYS A 138 9.74 17.52 4.27
CA LYS A 138 9.56 16.40 3.35
C LYS A 138 8.17 16.44 2.73
N ARG A 139 8.11 16.30 1.39
CA ARG A 139 6.86 16.16 0.64
C ARG A 139 6.73 14.74 0.12
N LEU A 140 5.57 14.13 0.36
CA LEU A 140 5.21 12.80 -0.13
C LEU A 140 3.91 12.91 -0.93
N ASN A 141 3.77 12.12 -1.98
CA ASN A 141 2.60 12.16 -2.84
C ASN A 141 2.05 10.76 -3.10
N THR A 142 0.73 10.66 -3.15
CA THR A 142 0.02 9.45 -3.56
C THR A 142 -1.29 9.85 -4.23
N SER A 143 -1.85 8.97 -5.06
CA SER A 143 -3.15 9.20 -5.68
C SER A 143 -3.91 7.90 -5.88
N ILE A 144 -5.23 8.00 -5.87
CA ILE A 144 -6.13 6.89 -6.16
C ILE A 144 -6.85 7.21 -7.48
N GLN A 145 -6.83 6.27 -8.39
CA GLN A 145 -7.58 6.33 -9.65
C GLN A 145 -8.66 5.26 -9.64
N ILE A 146 -9.86 5.61 -10.04
CA ILE A 146 -10.97 4.68 -10.20
C ILE A 146 -11.45 4.75 -11.65
N LYS A 147 -11.47 3.59 -12.30
CA LYS A 147 -11.93 3.42 -13.68
C LYS A 147 -13.15 2.50 -13.68
N SER A 148 -14.26 2.97 -14.30
CA SER A 148 -15.40 2.10 -14.58
C SER A 148 -15.07 1.16 -15.73
N LEU A 149 -15.44 -0.10 -15.57
CA LEU A 149 -15.34 -1.14 -16.62
C LEU A 149 -16.67 -1.24 -17.37
N LYS A 150 -16.58 -1.57 -18.63
CA LYS A 150 -17.78 -1.81 -19.47
C LYS A 150 -18.45 -3.14 -19.15
#